data_f4d55521cda80657abcf88c6ceaa8959
#
_entry.id   f4d55521cda80657abcf88c6ceaa8959
#
_cell.length_a   1.000
_cell.length_b   1.000
_cell.length_c   1.000
_cell.angle_alpha   90.00
_cell.angle_beta   90.00
_cell.angle_gamma   90.00
#
_symmetry.space_group_name_H-M   'P 1'
#
loop_
_entity.id
_entity.type
_entity.pdbx_description
1 polymer ?
#
loop_
_entity_poly.entity_id
_entity_poly.type
_entity_poly.pdbx_seq_one_letter_code
_entity_poly.pdbx_strand_id
1 'polypeptide(L)'
;MSNVVRIKAIPVSIGPLLFLPVTSLPALAHASERGHVLLLPTQYYALGGAAAVAFSFLVLVLLPPEPLLRFGARRLRIASPPFDGRATISFLSFLVFALLLYAGATGSRDPLANPLPLTVWTLVWVGLTLAHGLLGNLWAWLNPWYGPWRLAVRLGLPETGWLRLPDALAYRPVLLLFFAFAWFELVYPAPDDPARLAAAALAYWLFTFAGICLFGFAGWTSRMEFLSVFYRMLARLSVFEGRPTPKGFSLGLCPPGGKLVEAEPLPPSGVAFLLLALGSVSFDGFMRTFFWLGAIGVNPLEFPGRSTLMTENIFGLAVMTLTLAGAFALAVWTGERLVGGRDLKRAAGLLVWSIVPIALAYHFAHYLTALLVNGQYALAAMSDPFFRGWDLFGTAVPHVRAGVVLGAEAAWWIWNAQAAAIIGGHVLAVVLAHAIAFRLHGSARRAALGQLPITVLMVGYTVFGLWLLSTPTAG
;
A
#
# COMPACT_ATOMS: atom_id res chain seq x y z
N MET A 1 61.74 -49.40 -29.27
CA MET A 1 61.38 -48.26 -30.12
C MET A 1 60.16 -47.61 -29.50
N SER A 2 60.38 -46.62 -28.65
CA SER A 2 59.33 -45.91 -27.93
C SER A 2 59.54 -44.39 -28.18
N ASN A 3 58.63 -43.76 -28.89
CA ASN A 3 58.64 -42.32 -29.15
C ASN A 3 57.98 -41.61 -27.96
N VAL A 4 58.78 -40.89 -27.16
CA VAL A 4 58.35 -39.99 -26.14
C VAL A 4 58.17 -38.59 -26.77
N VAL A 5 56.92 -38.10 -26.83
CA VAL A 5 56.59 -36.72 -27.25
C VAL A 5 56.80 -35.80 -26.07
N ARG A 6 57.77 -34.90 -26.17
CA ARG A 6 57.99 -33.81 -25.22
C ARG A 6 57.01 -32.69 -25.52
N ILE A 7 56.13 -32.38 -24.57
CA ILE A 7 55.29 -31.16 -24.61
C ILE A 7 56.14 -30.01 -24.00
N LYS A 8 56.41 -28.97 -24.80
CA LYS A 8 57.05 -27.74 -24.38
C LYS A 8 56.05 -26.91 -23.56
N ALA A 9 56.43 -26.57 -22.33
CA ALA A 9 55.67 -25.62 -21.50
C ALA A 9 55.83 -24.19 -22.08
N ILE A 10 54.71 -23.53 -22.32
CA ILE A 10 54.63 -22.12 -22.69
C ILE A 10 54.58 -21.31 -21.40
N PRO A 11 55.44 -20.30 -21.16
CA PRO A 11 55.34 -19.46 -19.98
C PRO A 11 54.13 -18.51 -20.12
N VAL A 12 53.17 -18.63 -19.27
CA VAL A 12 52.06 -17.66 -19.11
C VAL A 12 52.62 -16.47 -18.34
N SER A 13 52.81 -15.37 -19.03
CA SER A 13 53.10 -14.06 -18.40
C SER A 13 51.82 -13.54 -17.73
N ILE A 14 51.88 -13.39 -16.41
CA ILE A 14 50.85 -12.72 -15.63
C ILE A 14 50.99 -11.22 -15.89
N GLY A 15 50.16 -10.68 -16.80
CA GLY A 15 49.98 -9.25 -16.98
C GLY A 15 49.17 -8.66 -15.81
N PRO A 16 49.38 -7.37 -15.46
CA PRO A 16 48.69 -6.75 -14.35
C PRO A 16 47.18 -6.73 -14.61
N LEU A 17 46.43 -7.33 -13.69
CA LEU A 17 44.97 -7.18 -13.64
C LEU A 17 44.66 -5.70 -13.44
N LEU A 18 44.23 -5.03 -14.49
CA LEU A 18 43.57 -3.74 -14.42
C LEU A 18 42.34 -3.89 -13.54
N PHE A 19 42.37 -3.19 -12.40
CA PHE A 19 41.19 -2.91 -11.61
C PHE A 19 40.22 -2.12 -12.46
N LEU A 20 39.28 -2.81 -13.13
CA LEU A 20 38.07 -2.17 -13.63
C LEU A 20 37.25 -1.71 -12.41
N PRO A 21 36.83 -0.44 -12.37
CA PRO A 21 35.91 -0.01 -11.34
C PRO A 21 34.67 -0.88 -11.47
N VAL A 22 34.31 -1.60 -10.41
CA VAL A 22 33.04 -2.26 -10.27
C VAL A 22 32.00 -1.15 -10.36
N THR A 23 31.43 -0.96 -11.55
CA THR A 23 30.23 -0.14 -11.71
C THR A 23 29.20 -0.75 -10.80
N SER A 24 28.80 0.00 -9.79
CA SER A 24 27.73 -0.34 -8.87
C SER A 24 26.52 -0.78 -9.67
N LEU A 25 26.24 -2.08 -9.66
CA LEU A 25 24.99 -2.61 -10.16
C LEU A 25 23.87 -1.87 -9.41
N PRO A 26 22.78 -1.49 -10.07
CA PRO A 26 21.65 -0.87 -9.41
C PRO A 26 21.23 -1.80 -8.28
N ALA A 27 21.29 -1.29 -7.05
CA ALA A 27 20.90 -2.03 -5.86
C ALA A 27 19.45 -2.47 -6.02
N LEU A 28 19.23 -3.77 -5.97
CA LEU A 28 17.94 -4.39 -6.16
C LEU A 28 17.10 -4.17 -4.89
N ALA A 29 16.41 -3.04 -4.81
CA ALA A 29 15.47 -2.77 -3.71
C ALA A 29 14.39 -3.85 -3.56
N HIS A 30 14.21 -4.69 -4.59
CA HIS A 30 13.33 -5.85 -4.60
C HIS A 30 14.07 -7.19 -4.69
N ALA A 31 15.32 -7.27 -4.26
CA ALA A 31 16.08 -8.53 -4.27
C ALA A 31 15.43 -9.65 -3.44
N SER A 32 14.52 -9.28 -2.52
CA SER A 32 13.76 -10.22 -1.67
C SER A 32 12.57 -10.89 -2.37
N GLU A 33 12.17 -10.43 -3.58
CA GLU A 33 11.02 -10.98 -4.30
C GLU A 33 11.37 -12.20 -5.19
N ARG A 34 12.65 -12.58 -5.24
CA ARG A 34 13.10 -13.65 -6.14
C ARG A 34 12.68 -15.05 -5.68
N GLY A 35 11.72 -15.60 -6.39
CA GLY A 35 11.79 -16.99 -6.85
C GLY A 35 11.51 -18.13 -5.89
N HIS A 36 10.41 -18.14 -5.13
CA HIS A 36 9.96 -19.36 -4.44
C HIS A 36 8.73 -20.05 -5.07
N VAL A 37 8.45 -19.73 -6.33
CA VAL A 37 7.24 -20.16 -7.05
C VAL A 37 7.17 -21.66 -7.34
N LEU A 38 8.29 -22.37 -7.33
CA LEU A 38 8.43 -23.65 -8.03
C LEU A 38 8.01 -24.90 -7.26
N LEU A 39 7.67 -24.84 -5.97
CA LEU A 39 7.45 -26.05 -5.16
C LEU A 39 6.04 -26.17 -4.56
N LEU A 40 5.17 -25.16 -4.74
CA LEU A 40 3.85 -25.17 -4.13
C LEU A 40 2.74 -25.42 -5.16
N PRO A 41 1.73 -26.23 -4.85
CA PRO A 41 0.63 -26.53 -5.77
C PRO A 41 -0.36 -25.34 -5.87
N THR A 42 0.08 -24.23 -6.45
CA THR A 42 -0.60 -22.94 -6.46
C THR A 42 -2.00 -22.97 -7.05
N GLN A 43 -2.27 -23.92 -7.98
CA GLN A 43 -3.59 -24.11 -8.56
C GLN A 43 -4.66 -24.44 -7.52
N TYR A 44 -4.34 -25.25 -6.52
CA TYR A 44 -5.29 -25.61 -5.45
C TYR A 44 -5.59 -24.42 -4.54
N TYR A 45 -4.62 -23.52 -4.33
CA TYR A 45 -4.86 -22.29 -3.58
C TYR A 45 -5.80 -21.35 -4.34
N ALA A 46 -5.63 -21.21 -5.66
CA ALA A 46 -6.51 -20.39 -6.48
C ALA A 46 -7.95 -20.94 -6.47
N LEU A 47 -8.13 -22.23 -6.70
CA LEU A 47 -9.45 -22.88 -6.68
C LEU A 47 -10.08 -22.86 -5.29
N GLY A 48 -9.30 -23.23 -4.25
CA GLY A 48 -9.77 -23.22 -2.86
C GLY A 48 -10.13 -21.83 -2.37
N GLY A 49 -9.32 -20.84 -2.71
CA GLY A 49 -9.58 -19.43 -2.38
C GLY A 49 -10.86 -18.91 -3.06
N ALA A 50 -11.01 -19.16 -4.35
CA ALA A 50 -12.23 -18.82 -5.09
C ALA A 50 -13.46 -19.48 -4.48
N ALA A 51 -13.36 -20.78 -4.17
CA ALA A 51 -14.43 -21.55 -3.53
C ALA A 51 -14.78 -21.00 -2.15
N ALA A 52 -13.78 -20.65 -1.32
CA ALA A 52 -13.99 -20.11 0.01
C ALA A 52 -14.74 -18.75 -0.05
N VAL A 53 -14.36 -17.87 -0.97
CA VAL A 53 -15.03 -16.56 -1.17
C VAL A 53 -16.46 -16.77 -1.68
N ALA A 54 -16.68 -17.63 -2.68
CA ALA A 54 -18.01 -17.94 -3.18
C ALA A 54 -18.90 -18.58 -2.11
N PHE A 55 -18.35 -19.54 -1.33
CA PHE A 55 -19.07 -20.20 -0.25
C PHE A 55 -19.42 -19.23 0.88
N SER A 56 -18.55 -18.30 1.23
CA SER A 56 -18.84 -17.26 2.23
C SER A 56 -20.07 -16.43 1.85
N PHE A 57 -20.23 -16.10 0.55
CA PHE A 57 -21.43 -15.42 0.06
C PHE A 57 -22.69 -16.29 0.19
N LEU A 58 -22.61 -17.58 -0.18
CA LEU A 58 -23.75 -18.49 -0.05
C LEU A 58 -24.23 -18.61 1.39
N VAL A 59 -23.29 -18.70 2.34
CA VAL A 59 -23.62 -18.71 3.79
C VAL A 59 -24.33 -17.41 4.19
N LEU A 60 -23.83 -16.25 3.75
CA LEU A 60 -24.42 -14.95 4.10
C LEU A 60 -25.84 -14.79 3.54
N VAL A 61 -26.13 -15.33 2.36
CA VAL A 61 -27.49 -15.30 1.77
C VAL A 61 -28.50 -16.09 2.61
N LEU A 62 -28.03 -17.13 3.33
CA LEU A 62 -28.87 -17.96 4.19
C LEU A 62 -29.04 -17.40 5.61
N LEU A 63 -28.20 -16.45 6.02
CA LEU A 63 -28.21 -15.86 7.34
C LEU A 63 -29.01 -14.54 7.37
N PRO A 64 -29.76 -14.24 8.44
CA PRO A 64 -30.39 -12.94 8.61
C PRO A 64 -29.29 -11.85 8.76
N PRO A 65 -29.40 -10.73 8.04
CA PRO A 65 -28.34 -9.70 8.04
C PRO A 65 -28.33 -8.81 9.28
N GLU A 66 -29.43 -8.74 10.04
CA GLU A 66 -29.57 -7.86 11.21
C GLU A 66 -28.54 -8.14 12.34
N PRO A 67 -28.22 -9.41 12.69
CA PRO A 67 -27.16 -9.71 13.64
C PRO A 67 -25.79 -9.19 13.21
N LEU A 68 -25.49 -9.26 11.91
CA LEU A 68 -24.24 -8.75 11.35
C LEU A 68 -24.13 -7.23 11.51
N LEU A 69 -25.20 -6.49 11.22
CA LEU A 69 -25.24 -5.03 11.43
C LEU A 69 -25.11 -4.66 12.90
N ARG A 70 -25.83 -5.37 13.79
CA ARG A 70 -25.73 -5.14 15.24
C ARG A 70 -24.34 -5.45 15.78
N PHE A 71 -23.68 -6.49 15.28
CA PHE A 71 -22.30 -6.81 15.63
C PHE A 71 -21.36 -5.70 15.16
N GLY A 72 -21.45 -5.28 13.88
CA GLY A 72 -20.64 -4.22 13.31
C GLY A 72 -20.77 -2.86 14.02
N ALA A 73 -21.93 -2.58 14.64
CA ALA A 73 -22.20 -1.36 15.40
C ALA A 73 -21.68 -1.38 16.86
N ARG A 74 -21.17 -2.53 17.36
CA ARG A 74 -20.65 -2.62 18.73
C ARG A 74 -19.44 -1.72 18.93
N ARG A 75 -19.43 -1.01 20.06
CA ARG A 75 -18.31 -0.16 20.47
C ARG A 75 -18.03 -0.40 21.95
N LEU A 76 -16.77 -0.64 22.28
CA LEU A 76 -16.27 -0.76 23.64
C LEU A 76 -15.30 0.39 23.91
N ARG A 77 -15.62 1.25 24.87
CA ARG A 77 -14.72 2.33 25.29
C ARG A 77 -13.62 1.76 26.19
N ILE A 78 -12.35 2.07 25.88
CA ILE A 78 -11.18 1.61 26.64
C ILE A 78 -10.67 2.72 27.55
N ALA A 79 -10.40 3.90 26.97
CA ALA A 79 -9.75 5.00 27.66
C ALA A 79 -10.19 6.36 27.13
N SER A 80 -10.00 7.40 27.94
CA SER A 80 -10.23 8.80 27.55
C SER A 80 -9.20 9.69 28.23
N PRO A 81 -7.95 9.71 27.75
CA PRO A 81 -6.92 10.58 28.29
C PRO A 81 -7.32 12.06 28.14
N PRO A 82 -7.05 12.87 29.17
CA PRO A 82 -7.50 14.27 29.20
C PRO A 82 -6.56 15.23 28.49
N PHE A 83 -5.66 14.74 27.64
CA PHE A 83 -4.71 15.57 26.92
C PHE A 83 -4.67 15.21 25.43
N ASP A 84 -4.36 16.20 24.60
CA ASP A 84 -4.07 16.03 23.17
C ASP A 84 -2.60 16.30 22.92
N GLY A 85 -1.79 15.24 22.82
CA GLY A 85 -0.35 15.29 22.48
C GLY A 85 -0.06 15.41 20.98
N ARG A 86 -1.09 15.55 20.15
CA ARG A 86 -0.98 15.50 18.70
C ARG A 86 0.01 16.51 18.12
N ALA A 87 -0.03 17.76 18.59
CA ALA A 87 0.88 18.79 18.10
C ALA A 87 2.35 18.48 18.40
N THR A 88 2.65 17.97 19.60
CA THR A 88 3.99 17.57 20.02
C THR A 88 4.49 16.38 19.20
N ILE A 89 3.68 15.32 19.05
CA ILE A 89 4.05 14.13 18.27
C ILE A 89 4.30 14.51 16.82
N SER A 90 3.40 15.29 16.22
CA SER A 90 3.56 15.77 14.85
C SER A 90 4.81 16.63 14.65
N PHE A 91 5.16 17.47 15.63
CA PHE A 91 6.35 18.29 15.57
C PHE A 91 7.63 17.44 15.69
N LEU A 92 7.64 16.42 16.54
CA LEU A 92 8.73 15.45 16.62
C LEU A 92 8.86 14.67 15.30
N SER A 93 7.74 14.26 14.70
CA SER A 93 7.73 13.63 13.37
C SER A 93 8.32 14.56 12.30
N PHE A 94 8.04 15.86 12.37
CA PHE A 94 8.66 16.84 11.46
C PHE A 94 10.18 16.93 11.66
N LEU A 95 10.67 16.90 12.89
CA LEU A 95 12.13 16.91 13.15
C LEU A 95 12.80 15.64 12.62
N VAL A 96 12.18 14.49 12.83
CA VAL A 96 12.66 13.21 12.25
C VAL A 96 12.63 13.26 10.72
N PHE A 97 11.56 13.78 10.11
CA PHE A 97 11.45 13.96 8.67
C PHE A 97 12.55 14.89 8.13
N ALA A 98 12.83 16.02 8.79
CA ALA A 98 13.92 16.92 8.40
C ALA A 98 15.30 16.25 8.49
N LEU A 99 15.53 15.44 9.52
CA LEU A 99 16.75 14.64 9.66
C LEU A 99 16.90 13.62 8.52
N LEU A 100 15.80 12.92 8.17
CA LEU A 100 15.77 11.96 7.07
C LEU A 100 16.03 12.63 5.71
N LEU A 101 15.47 13.81 5.47
CA LEU A 101 15.76 14.58 4.26
C LEU A 101 17.26 14.96 4.19
N TYR A 102 17.82 15.40 5.31
CA TYR A 102 19.24 15.73 5.38
C TYR A 102 20.10 14.49 5.12
N ALA A 103 19.78 13.35 5.74
CA ALA A 103 20.49 12.09 5.49
C ALA A 103 20.34 11.61 4.04
N GLY A 104 19.17 11.78 3.43
CA GLY A 104 18.93 11.46 2.02
C GLY A 104 19.74 12.32 1.06
N ALA A 105 19.90 13.62 1.39
CA ALA A 105 20.67 14.55 0.56
C ALA A 105 22.20 14.42 0.69
N THR A 106 22.70 14.08 1.88
CA THR A 106 24.13 14.15 2.22
C THR A 106 24.75 12.81 2.62
N GLY A 107 23.94 11.79 2.91
CA GLY A 107 24.38 10.48 3.38
C GLY A 107 24.76 9.52 2.24
N SER A 108 24.74 8.23 2.55
CA SER A 108 25.04 7.17 1.57
C SER A 108 24.07 7.23 0.37
N ARG A 109 24.58 6.99 -0.83
CA ARG A 109 23.76 6.84 -2.05
C ARG A 109 23.18 5.43 -2.19
N ASP A 110 23.65 4.48 -1.38
CA ASP A 110 23.07 3.14 -1.33
C ASP A 110 21.70 3.18 -0.64
N PRO A 111 20.60 2.81 -1.31
CA PRO A 111 19.25 2.81 -0.73
C PRO A 111 19.11 1.92 0.49
N LEU A 112 19.90 0.85 0.61
CA LEU A 112 19.86 -0.07 1.75
C LEU A 112 20.70 0.40 2.95
N ALA A 113 21.59 1.39 2.75
CA ALA A 113 22.40 2.02 3.79
C ALA A 113 21.89 3.42 4.16
N ASN A 114 20.90 3.96 3.47
CA ASN A 114 20.34 5.28 3.73
C ASN A 114 18.95 5.16 4.40
N PRO A 115 18.71 5.82 5.54
CA PRO A 115 17.47 5.71 6.27
C PRO A 115 16.24 6.30 5.52
N LEU A 116 16.42 7.25 4.59
CA LEU A 116 15.30 7.90 3.92
C LEU A 116 14.51 6.94 3.02
N PRO A 117 15.10 6.23 2.03
CA PRO A 117 14.36 5.27 1.21
C PRO A 117 13.71 4.16 2.04
N LEU A 118 14.43 3.62 3.01
CA LEU A 118 13.93 2.58 3.91
C LEU A 118 12.74 3.06 4.75
N THR A 119 12.80 4.31 5.23
CA THR A 119 11.67 4.89 5.97
C THR A 119 10.48 5.14 5.05
N VAL A 120 10.68 5.75 3.89
CA VAL A 120 9.58 6.08 2.98
C VAL A 120 8.90 4.81 2.46
N TRP A 121 9.68 3.90 1.86
CA TRP A 121 9.10 2.75 1.16
C TRP A 121 8.74 1.59 2.10
N THR A 122 9.58 1.31 3.11
CA THR A 122 9.33 0.15 3.97
C THR A 122 8.51 0.50 5.20
N LEU A 123 8.85 1.58 5.93
CA LEU A 123 8.18 1.87 7.19
C LEU A 123 6.88 2.66 6.99
N VAL A 124 6.89 3.70 6.14
CA VAL A 124 5.71 4.56 5.93
C VAL A 124 4.78 3.91 4.91
N TRP A 125 5.27 3.58 3.71
CA TRP A 125 4.40 3.02 2.68
C TRP A 125 3.87 1.63 3.02
N VAL A 126 4.71 0.72 3.52
CA VAL A 126 4.28 -0.63 3.87
C VAL A 126 3.85 -0.74 5.34
N GLY A 127 4.77 -0.53 6.27
CA GLY A 127 4.53 -0.78 7.69
C GLY A 127 3.39 0.05 8.26
N LEU A 128 3.39 1.36 7.99
CA LEU A 128 2.35 2.26 8.50
C LEU A 128 1.00 2.03 7.81
N THR A 129 0.98 1.63 6.53
CA THR A 129 -0.25 1.23 5.82
C THR A 129 -0.92 0.04 6.54
N LEU A 130 -0.16 -1.00 6.86
CA LEU A 130 -0.66 -2.16 7.60
C LEU A 130 -1.12 -1.78 9.01
N ALA A 131 -0.33 -0.93 9.70
CA ALA A 131 -0.67 -0.45 11.03
C ALA A 131 -2.00 0.35 11.04
N HIS A 132 -2.30 1.14 10.00
CA HIS A 132 -3.57 1.85 9.88
C HIS A 132 -4.77 0.91 9.77
N GLY A 133 -4.62 -0.19 9.03
CA GLY A 133 -5.67 -1.21 8.91
C GLY A 133 -5.98 -1.93 10.23
N LEU A 134 -5.03 -1.99 11.15
CA LEU A 134 -5.15 -2.67 12.44
C LEU A 134 -5.43 -1.71 13.61
N LEU A 135 -4.65 -0.63 13.72
CA LEU A 135 -4.59 0.23 14.90
C LEU A 135 -5.38 1.54 14.75
N GLY A 136 -5.82 1.89 13.54
CA GLY A 136 -6.56 3.13 13.30
C GLY A 136 -5.72 4.24 12.68
N ASN A 137 -6.25 5.46 12.67
CA ASN A 137 -5.62 6.59 11.98
C ASN A 137 -4.42 7.17 12.75
N LEU A 138 -3.27 6.47 12.68
CA LEU A 138 -2.01 6.91 13.29
C LEU A 138 -1.47 8.18 12.61
N TRP A 139 -1.72 8.36 11.30
CA TRP A 139 -1.27 9.54 10.55
C TRP A 139 -1.86 10.84 11.08
N ALA A 140 -3.01 10.79 11.73
CA ALA A 140 -3.56 11.95 12.42
C ALA A 140 -2.59 12.53 13.46
N TRP A 141 -1.68 11.72 14.00
CA TRP A 141 -0.69 12.08 15.01
C TRP A 141 0.71 12.22 14.42
N LEU A 142 1.08 11.33 13.48
CA LEU A 142 2.43 11.20 12.94
C LEU A 142 2.72 12.11 11.74
N ASN A 143 1.70 12.71 11.11
CA ASN A 143 1.95 13.58 9.96
C ASN A 143 2.88 14.77 10.33
N PRO A 144 3.87 15.12 9.47
CA PRO A 144 4.88 16.11 9.83
C PRO A 144 4.43 17.57 9.58
N TRP A 145 3.14 17.82 9.37
CA TRP A 145 2.62 19.16 9.07
C TRP A 145 1.84 19.78 10.22
N TYR A 146 1.12 19.00 11.04
CA TYR A 146 0.23 19.53 12.06
C TYR A 146 0.96 20.32 13.14
N GLY A 147 2.11 19.82 13.61
CA GLY A 147 2.95 20.52 14.60
C GLY A 147 3.49 21.86 14.11
N PRO A 148 4.20 21.92 12.97
CA PRO A 148 4.62 23.17 12.34
C PRO A 148 3.46 24.15 12.04
N TRP A 149 2.33 23.64 11.56
CA TRP A 149 1.14 24.47 11.33
C TRP A 149 0.58 25.04 12.64
N ARG A 150 0.49 24.26 13.72
CA ARG A 150 0.08 24.77 15.04
C ARG A 150 1.01 25.85 15.57
N LEU A 151 2.31 25.72 15.30
CA LEU A 151 3.27 26.79 15.62
C LEU A 151 2.99 28.03 14.78
N ALA A 152 2.79 27.92 13.47
CA ALA A 152 2.46 29.03 12.60
C ALA A 152 1.15 29.74 13.02
N VAL A 153 0.13 28.99 13.45
CA VAL A 153 -1.12 29.56 13.98
C VAL A 153 -0.84 30.36 15.27
N ARG A 154 0.02 29.89 16.16
CA ARG A 154 0.41 30.64 17.36
C ARG A 154 1.18 31.94 17.01
N LEU A 155 1.83 31.96 15.87
CA LEU A 155 2.54 33.13 15.34
C LEU A 155 1.66 34.07 14.49
N GLY A 156 0.34 33.79 14.40
CA GLY A 156 -0.63 34.69 13.76
C GLY A 156 -1.22 34.19 12.44
N LEU A 157 -0.87 32.98 11.97
CA LEU A 157 -1.54 32.37 10.81
C LEU A 157 -3.02 32.08 11.14
N PRO A 158 -4.01 32.44 10.29
CA PRO A 158 -5.39 32.06 10.51
C PRO A 158 -5.58 30.53 10.54
N GLU A 159 -6.27 30.02 11.55
CA GLU A 159 -6.50 28.57 11.70
C GLU A 159 -7.30 27.99 10.53
N THR A 160 -8.24 28.75 9.99
CA THR A 160 -9.07 28.35 8.83
C THR A 160 -8.36 28.54 7.48
N GLY A 161 -7.12 29.08 7.48
CA GLY A 161 -6.43 29.53 6.28
C GLY A 161 -7.03 30.82 5.71
N TRP A 162 -6.47 31.25 4.57
CA TRP A 162 -6.87 32.48 3.86
C TRP A 162 -7.97 32.25 2.83
N LEU A 163 -8.08 31.02 2.33
CA LEU A 163 -8.97 30.62 1.25
C LEU A 163 -9.83 29.43 1.66
N ARG A 164 -10.97 29.28 1.01
CA ARG A 164 -11.82 28.08 1.15
C ARG A 164 -11.62 27.17 -0.05
N LEU A 165 -11.37 25.89 0.23
CA LEU A 165 -11.28 24.88 -0.81
C LEU A 165 -12.67 24.62 -1.40
N PRO A 166 -12.88 24.77 -2.74
CA PRO A 166 -14.18 24.55 -3.34
C PRO A 166 -14.70 23.12 -3.13
N ASP A 167 -15.95 22.98 -2.71
CA ASP A 167 -16.56 21.66 -2.49
C ASP A 167 -16.70 20.84 -3.78
N ALA A 168 -16.85 21.54 -4.92
CA ALA A 168 -16.92 20.91 -6.23
C ALA A 168 -15.66 20.11 -6.62
N LEU A 169 -14.51 20.37 -6.00
CA LEU A 169 -13.28 19.61 -6.23
C LEU A 169 -13.40 18.15 -5.71
N ALA A 170 -14.19 17.93 -4.65
CA ALA A 170 -14.33 16.64 -3.98
C ALA A 170 -12.95 15.96 -3.76
N TYR A 171 -12.73 14.75 -4.27
CA TYR A 171 -11.45 14.01 -4.18
C TYR A 171 -10.62 14.08 -5.49
N ARG A 172 -10.95 14.95 -6.47
CA ARG A 172 -10.20 15.02 -7.74
C ARG A 172 -8.73 15.36 -7.55
N PRO A 173 -8.35 16.34 -6.69
CA PRO A 173 -6.95 16.68 -6.52
C PRO A 173 -6.14 15.54 -5.89
N VAL A 174 -6.67 14.89 -4.86
CA VAL A 174 -5.96 13.78 -4.23
C VAL A 174 -5.85 12.56 -5.15
N LEU A 175 -6.78 12.37 -6.06
CA LEU A 175 -6.70 11.34 -7.09
C LEU A 175 -5.48 11.56 -8.00
N LEU A 176 -5.25 12.81 -8.43
CA LEU A 176 -4.09 13.18 -9.25
C LEU A 176 -2.78 13.07 -8.48
N LEU A 177 -2.75 13.51 -7.22
CA LEU A 177 -1.55 13.42 -6.38
C LEU A 177 -1.18 11.98 -6.05
N PHE A 178 -2.17 11.12 -5.82
CA PHE A 178 -1.91 9.70 -5.60
C PHE A 178 -1.46 8.98 -6.88
N PHE A 179 -2.02 9.35 -8.04
CA PHE A 179 -1.52 8.85 -9.32
C PHE A 179 -0.07 9.27 -9.57
N ALA A 180 0.28 10.52 -9.26
CA ALA A 180 1.66 11.01 -9.35
C ALA A 180 2.60 10.26 -8.38
N PHE A 181 2.14 9.96 -7.16
CA PHE A 181 2.87 9.13 -6.21
C PHE A 181 3.08 7.71 -6.74
N ALA A 182 2.02 7.04 -7.22
CA ALA A 182 2.11 5.70 -7.81
C ALA A 182 3.02 5.68 -9.05
N TRP A 183 2.96 6.73 -9.87
CA TRP A 183 3.89 6.89 -10.99
C TRP A 183 5.35 7.01 -10.51
N PHE A 184 5.61 7.81 -9.47
CA PHE A 184 6.97 7.97 -8.92
C PHE A 184 7.48 6.65 -8.35
N GLU A 185 6.66 5.89 -7.63
CA GLU A 185 7.01 4.58 -7.07
C GLU A 185 7.28 3.54 -8.15
N LEU A 186 6.35 3.38 -9.12
CA LEU A 186 6.32 2.24 -10.03
C LEU A 186 7.03 2.49 -11.36
N VAL A 187 7.02 3.72 -11.85
CA VAL A 187 7.44 4.05 -13.21
C VAL A 187 8.73 4.87 -13.25
N TYR A 188 8.92 5.79 -12.31
CA TYR A 188 10.13 6.62 -12.28
C TYR A 188 11.41 5.74 -12.20
N PRO A 189 12.49 6.07 -12.95
CA PRO A 189 13.65 5.18 -13.06
C PRO A 189 14.40 4.92 -11.76
N ALA A 190 14.43 5.87 -10.84
CA ALA A 190 15.22 5.79 -9.61
C ALA A 190 14.44 6.31 -8.39
N PRO A 191 13.32 5.65 -7.99
CA PRO A 191 12.52 6.05 -6.84
C PRO A 191 13.25 5.86 -5.52
N ASP A 192 14.23 4.95 -5.48
CA ASP A 192 15.02 4.60 -4.30
C ASP A 192 16.30 5.44 -4.16
N ASP A 193 16.64 6.28 -5.15
CA ASP A 193 17.81 7.16 -5.04
C ASP A 193 17.60 8.18 -3.91
N PRO A 194 18.43 8.14 -2.85
CA PRO A 194 18.18 8.94 -1.65
C PRO A 194 18.07 10.45 -1.90
N ALA A 195 18.92 11.02 -2.78
CA ALA A 195 18.89 12.46 -3.02
C ALA A 195 17.69 12.89 -3.87
N ARG A 196 17.29 12.07 -4.86
CA ARG A 196 16.07 12.33 -5.66
C ARG A 196 14.82 12.20 -4.82
N LEU A 197 14.77 11.17 -3.97
CA LEU A 197 13.67 10.97 -3.03
C LEU A 197 13.59 12.10 -2.00
N ALA A 198 14.75 12.58 -1.49
CA ALA A 198 14.79 13.73 -0.59
C ALA A 198 14.24 15.00 -1.25
N ALA A 199 14.61 15.27 -2.51
CA ALA A 199 14.09 16.41 -3.26
C ALA A 199 12.57 16.30 -3.50
N ALA A 200 12.08 15.11 -3.90
CA ALA A 200 10.65 14.86 -4.12
C ALA A 200 9.84 15.00 -2.81
N ALA A 201 10.34 14.41 -1.73
CA ALA A 201 9.69 14.47 -0.41
C ALA A 201 9.66 15.90 0.15
N LEU A 202 10.74 16.67 0.00
CA LEU A 202 10.79 18.08 0.38
C LEU A 202 9.82 18.92 -0.43
N ALA A 203 9.80 18.75 -1.76
CA ALA A 203 8.86 19.46 -2.64
C ALA A 203 7.41 19.16 -2.26
N TYR A 204 7.08 17.89 -2.00
CA TYR A 204 5.75 17.49 -1.56
C TYR A 204 5.40 18.06 -0.17
N TRP A 205 6.35 18.07 0.76
CA TRP A 205 6.16 18.67 2.08
C TRP A 205 5.86 20.16 1.99
N LEU A 206 6.67 20.91 1.22
CA LEU A 206 6.49 22.34 1.01
C LEU A 206 5.15 22.65 0.31
N PHE A 207 4.80 21.91 -0.74
CA PHE A 207 3.52 22.03 -1.43
C PHE A 207 2.33 21.85 -0.47
N THR A 208 2.39 20.78 0.34
CA THR A 208 1.35 20.48 1.31
C THR A 208 1.29 21.53 2.42
N PHE A 209 2.43 21.99 2.93
CA PHE A 209 2.47 23.01 3.98
C PHE A 209 1.92 24.35 3.47
N ALA A 210 2.29 24.77 2.26
CA ALA A 210 1.72 25.95 1.61
C ALA A 210 0.21 25.84 1.44
N GLY A 211 -0.27 24.66 0.99
CA GLY A 211 -1.71 24.38 0.89
C GLY A 211 -2.43 24.45 2.24
N ILE A 212 -1.82 23.93 3.29
CA ILE A 212 -2.35 24.01 4.66
C ILE A 212 -2.41 25.47 5.13
N CYS A 213 -1.39 26.28 4.86
CA CYS A 213 -1.40 27.70 5.20
C CYS A 213 -2.51 28.47 4.44
N LEU A 214 -2.74 28.12 3.19
CA LEU A 214 -3.77 28.79 2.36
C LEU A 214 -5.19 28.36 2.71
N PHE A 215 -5.44 27.06 2.92
CA PHE A 215 -6.79 26.47 3.02
C PHE A 215 -7.11 25.92 4.43
N GLY A 216 -6.24 26.11 5.39
CA GLY A 216 -6.34 25.52 6.71
C GLY A 216 -6.03 24.00 6.73
N PHE A 217 -5.59 23.51 7.89
CA PHE A 217 -5.18 22.11 8.05
C PHE A 217 -6.31 21.13 7.70
N ALA A 218 -7.50 21.33 8.27
CA ALA A 218 -8.63 20.44 8.04
C ALA A 218 -9.12 20.49 6.57
N GLY A 219 -9.16 21.69 5.96
CA GLY A 219 -9.54 21.87 4.57
C GLY A 219 -8.62 21.08 3.62
N TRP A 220 -7.31 21.25 3.78
CA TRP A 220 -6.32 20.61 2.92
C TRP A 220 -6.24 19.08 3.13
N THR A 221 -6.06 18.62 4.36
CA THR A 221 -5.87 17.19 4.66
C THR A 221 -7.12 16.34 4.46
N SER A 222 -8.29 16.96 4.37
CA SER A 222 -9.53 16.23 4.10
C SER A 222 -9.65 15.73 2.67
N ARG A 223 -9.08 16.45 1.67
CA ARG A 223 -9.34 16.19 0.25
C ARG A 223 -8.13 16.37 -0.70
N MET A 224 -7.00 16.91 -0.19
CA MET A 224 -5.84 17.24 -1.02
C MET A 224 -4.62 16.39 -0.67
N GLU A 225 -4.27 16.25 0.62
CA GLU A 225 -3.10 15.50 1.07
C GLU A 225 -3.38 13.99 0.98
N PHE A 226 -2.67 13.28 0.08
CA PHE A 226 -3.03 11.92 -0.29
C PHE A 226 -2.80 10.89 0.83
N LEU A 227 -1.76 11.01 1.64
CA LEU A 227 -1.54 10.10 2.77
C LEU A 227 -2.62 10.26 3.85
N SER A 228 -3.03 11.51 4.13
CA SER A 228 -4.13 11.76 5.07
C SER A 228 -5.46 11.15 4.60
N VAL A 229 -5.75 11.24 3.32
CA VAL A 229 -6.96 10.64 2.74
C VAL A 229 -6.86 9.12 2.72
N PHE A 230 -5.76 8.58 2.21
CA PHE A 230 -5.50 7.15 2.08
C PHE A 230 -5.56 6.44 3.45
N TYR A 231 -4.77 6.91 4.41
CA TYR A 231 -4.71 6.31 5.74
C TYR A 231 -6.02 6.45 6.52
N ARG A 232 -6.73 7.56 6.37
CA ARG A 232 -8.05 7.73 6.98
C ARG A 232 -9.07 6.76 6.41
N MET A 233 -9.02 6.46 5.11
CA MET A 233 -9.91 5.45 4.48
C MET A 233 -9.56 4.04 4.95
N LEU A 234 -8.28 3.66 4.98
CA LEU A 234 -7.83 2.37 5.48
C LEU A 234 -8.13 2.17 6.97
N ALA A 235 -7.95 3.20 7.78
CA ALA A 235 -8.20 3.15 9.22
C ALA A 235 -9.67 2.85 9.59
N ARG A 236 -10.61 2.94 8.64
CA ARG A 236 -11.98 2.49 8.86
C ARG A 236 -12.09 0.96 8.99
N LEU A 237 -11.10 0.21 8.52
CA LEU A 237 -11.04 -1.24 8.71
C LEU A 237 -10.63 -1.63 10.12
N SER A 238 -9.83 -0.81 10.81
CA SER A 238 -9.16 -1.14 12.07
C SER A 238 -10.14 -1.50 13.21
N VAL A 239 -9.62 -2.27 14.16
CA VAL A 239 -10.33 -2.64 15.40
C VAL A 239 -10.33 -1.52 16.44
N PHE A 240 -9.42 -0.55 16.31
CA PHE A 240 -9.39 0.61 17.20
C PHE A 240 -10.12 1.81 16.59
N GLU A 241 -10.81 2.56 17.43
CA GLU A 241 -11.48 3.80 17.08
C GLU A 241 -11.04 4.92 18.01
N GLY A 242 -10.42 5.96 17.44
CA GLY A 242 -10.06 7.19 18.15
C GLY A 242 -11.05 8.30 17.82
N ARG A 243 -11.62 8.95 18.83
CA ARG A 243 -12.51 10.11 18.66
C ARG A 243 -11.98 11.30 19.47
N PRO A 244 -11.88 12.50 18.88
CA PRO A 244 -11.59 13.70 19.67
C PRO A 244 -12.73 13.97 20.64
N THR A 245 -12.40 14.45 21.83
CA THR A 245 -13.35 14.90 22.86
C THR A 245 -13.01 16.32 23.27
N PRO A 246 -13.92 17.08 23.90
CA PRO A 246 -13.64 18.45 24.36
C PRO A 246 -12.45 18.56 25.32
N LYS A 247 -12.13 17.48 26.04
CA LYS A 247 -11.03 17.43 27.02
C LYS A 247 -9.82 16.63 26.59
N GLY A 248 -9.80 16.10 25.34
CA GLY A 248 -8.70 15.26 24.86
C GLY A 248 -9.16 14.26 23.80
N PHE A 249 -9.09 12.97 24.10
CA PHE A 249 -9.24 11.91 23.13
C PHE A 249 -9.93 10.68 23.76
N SER A 250 -10.80 10.00 23.03
CA SER A 250 -11.44 8.76 23.45
C SER A 250 -10.97 7.61 22.58
N LEU A 251 -10.44 6.55 23.19
CA LEU A 251 -10.05 5.31 22.53
C LEU A 251 -11.08 4.23 22.80
N GLY A 252 -11.51 3.55 21.76
CA GLY A 252 -12.45 2.43 21.84
C GLY A 252 -12.05 1.28 20.92
N LEU A 253 -12.73 0.13 21.13
CA LEU A 253 -12.68 -1.02 20.21
C LEU A 253 -13.98 -1.11 19.40
N CYS A 254 -13.85 -1.55 18.18
CA CYS A 254 -14.96 -1.87 17.28
C CYS A 254 -14.63 -3.11 16.47
N PRO A 255 -15.61 -3.85 15.97
CA PRO A 255 -15.37 -4.96 15.05
C PRO A 255 -14.65 -4.48 13.79
N PRO A 256 -13.72 -5.29 13.21
CA PRO A 256 -13.01 -4.93 12.00
C PRO A 256 -13.99 -4.64 10.86
N GLY A 257 -13.84 -3.49 10.20
CA GLY A 257 -14.72 -3.06 9.13
C GLY A 257 -16.08 -2.49 9.57
N GLY A 258 -16.46 -2.50 10.86
CA GLY A 258 -17.71 -1.91 11.31
C GLY A 258 -17.89 -0.45 10.92
N LYS A 259 -16.79 0.33 10.96
CA LYS A 259 -16.76 1.73 10.50
C LYS A 259 -16.90 1.88 8.97
N LEU A 260 -16.62 0.85 8.19
CA LEU A 260 -16.84 0.83 6.73
C LEU A 260 -18.32 0.65 6.40
N VAL A 261 -19.01 -0.22 7.17
CA VAL A 261 -20.46 -0.41 7.01
C VAL A 261 -21.23 0.87 7.32
N GLU A 262 -20.80 1.65 8.32
CA GLU A 262 -21.42 2.91 8.73
C GLU A 262 -21.00 4.11 7.86
N ALA A 263 -20.04 3.94 6.96
CA ALA A 263 -19.49 5.02 6.16
C ALA A 263 -20.53 5.68 5.25
N GLU A 264 -20.37 6.98 5.03
CA GLU A 264 -21.14 7.71 4.03
C GLU A 264 -20.69 7.36 2.60
N PRO A 265 -21.60 7.49 1.62
CA PRO A 265 -21.26 7.21 0.23
C PRO A 265 -20.19 8.18 -0.27
N LEU A 266 -19.14 7.62 -0.88
CA LEU A 266 -18.11 8.43 -1.52
C LEU A 266 -18.64 9.04 -2.82
N PRO A 267 -18.23 10.29 -3.15
CA PRO A 267 -18.45 10.83 -4.48
C PRO A 267 -17.64 10.03 -5.54
N PRO A 268 -17.96 10.15 -6.84
CA PRO A 268 -17.29 9.39 -7.90
C PRO A 268 -15.75 9.49 -7.88
N SER A 269 -15.20 10.65 -7.54
CA SER A 269 -13.75 10.83 -7.40
C SER A 269 -13.16 10.10 -6.19
N GLY A 270 -13.94 9.93 -5.10
CA GLY A 270 -13.52 9.12 -3.95
C GLY A 270 -13.58 7.61 -4.26
N VAL A 271 -14.57 7.19 -5.05
CA VAL A 271 -14.65 5.83 -5.61
C VAL A 271 -13.42 5.56 -6.49
N ALA A 272 -13.12 6.47 -7.42
CA ALA A 272 -11.95 6.37 -8.29
C ALA A 272 -10.63 6.32 -7.51
N PHE A 273 -10.54 7.05 -6.39
CA PHE A 273 -9.34 7.06 -5.53
C PHE A 273 -9.08 5.68 -4.90
N LEU A 274 -10.10 5.03 -4.33
CA LEU A 274 -9.94 3.67 -3.77
C LEU A 274 -9.63 2.62 -4.84
N LEU A 275 -10.23 2.77 -6.04
CA LEU A 275 -9.95 1.87 -7.16
C LEU A 275 -8.54 2.09 -7.74
N LEU A 276 -8.04 3.34 -7.75
CA LEU A 276 -6.66 3.63 -8.11
C LEU A 276 -5.69 3.04 -7.09
N ALA A 277 -5.99 3.16 -5.79
CA ALA A 277 -5.14 2.58 -4.74
C ALA A 277 -5.04 1.05 -4.85
N LEU A 278 -6.16 0.37 -5.16
CA LEU A 278 -6.14 -1.07 -5.44
C LEU A 278 -5.46 -1.39 -6.77
N GLY A 279 -5.72 -0.58 -7.81
CA GLY A 279 -5.14 -0.75 -9.15
C GLY A 279 -3.62 -0.56 -9.16
N SER A 280 -3.08 0.37 -8.37
CA SER A 280 -1.64 0.60 -8.30
C SER A 280 -0.88 -0.57 -7.69
N VAL A 281 -1.32 -1.11 -6.55
CA VAL A 281 -0.68 -2.29 -5.95
C VAL A 281 -0.84 -3.54 -6.83
N SER A 282 -1.95 -3.65 -7.57
CA SER A 282 -2.15 -4.75 -8.52
C SER A 282 -1.23 -4.63 -9.73
N PHE A 283 -1.03 -3.41 -10.23
CA PHE A 283 -0.11 -3.16 -11.32
C PHE A 283 1.35 -3.36 -10.90
N ASP A 284 1.71 -3.02 -9.68
CA ASP A 284 3.04 -3.29 -9.11
C ASP A 284 3.38 -4.79 -9.19
N GLY A 285 2.46 -5.65 -8.73
CA GLY A 285 2.63 -7.11 -8.89
C GLY A 285 2.60 -7.58 -10.35
N PHE A 286 1.84 -6.91 -11.22
CA PHE A 286 1.61 -7.32 -12.60
C PHE A 286 2.72 -6.90 -13.57
N MET A 287 3.29 -5.69 -13.40
CA MET A 287 4.21 -5.09 -14.37
C MET A 287 5.53 -5.85 -14.57
N ARG A 288 5.88 -6.76 -13.63
CA ARG A 288 7.08 -7.60 -13.72
C ARG A 288 6.79 -9.03 -14.13
N THR A 289 5.52 -9.39 -14.30
CA THR A 289 5.17 -10.74 -14.75
C THR A 289 5.66 -11.02 -16.15
N PHE A 290 6.03 -12.25 -16.43
CA PHE A 290 6.38 -12.69 -17.78
C PHE A 290 5.23 -12.46 -18.76
N PHE A 291 3.99 -12.51 -18.28
CA PHE A 291 2.82 -12.21 -19.08
C PHE A 291 2.80 -10.75 -19.57
N TRP A 292 3.00 -9.78 -18.66
CA TRP A 292 3.00 -8.35 -19.03
C TRP A 292 4.17 -8.03 -19.96
N LEU A 293 5.39 -8.47 -19.60
CA LEU A 293 6.59 -8.20 -20.39
C LEU A 293 6.47 -8.79 -21.80
N GLY A 294 5.98 -10.02 -21.91
CA GLY A 294 5.70 -10.63 -23.22
C GLY A 294 4.64 -9.89 -24.02
N ALA A 295 3.56 -9.39 -23.36
CA ALA A 295 2.51 -8.62 -24.02
C ALA A 295 3.00 -7.29 -24.60
N ILE A 296 4.01 -6.66 -23.98
CA ILE A 296 4.64 -5.43 -24.50
C ILE A 296 5.87 -5.71 -25.37
N GLY A 297 6.13 -6.99 -25.74
CA GLY A 297 7.23 -7.37 -26.63
C GLY A 297 8.62 -7.40 -25.99
N VAL A 298 8.70 -7.45 -24.67
CA VAL A 298 9.97 -7.51 -23.92
C VAL A 298 10.27 -8.94 -23.53
N ASN A 299 11.52 -9.39 -23.78
CA ASN A 299 11.98 -10.68 -23.29
C ASN A 299 12.17 -10.59 -21.75
N PRO A 300 11.41 -11.37 -20.94
CA PRO A 300 11.54 -11.32 -19.49
C PRO A 300 12.93 -11.71 -18.96
N LEU A 301 13.69 -12.50 -19.72
CA LEU A 301 15.04 -12.95 -19.35
C LEU A 301 16.10 -11.88 -19.61
N GLU A 302 15.78 -10.87 -20.42
CA GLU A 302 16.64 -9.76 -20.81
C GLU A 302 16.05 -8.43 -20.35
N PHE A 303 15.52 -8.39 -19.12
CA PHE A 303 14.82 -7.21 -18.61
C PHE A 303 15.65 -5.93 -18.75
N PRO A 304 15.21 -4.95 -19.57
CA PRO A 304 16.03 -3.79 -19.95
C PRO A 304 16.09 -2.70 -18.88
N GLY A 305 15.41 -2.89 -17.75
CA GLY A 305 15.32 -1.92 -16.69
C GLY A 305 14.14 -0.94 -16.81
N ARG A 306 13.87 -0.21 -15.73
CA ARG A 306 12.69 0.68 -15.61
C ARG A 306 12.70 1.84 -16.60
N SER A 307 13.88 2.42 -16.89
CA SER A 307 14.01 3.60 -17.75
C SER A 307 13.53 3.35 -19.18
N THR A 308 13.67 2.13 -19.66
CA THR A 308 13.28 1.74 -21.03
C THR A 308 11.76 1.50 -21.12
N LEU A 309 11.11 1.15 -20.02
CA LEU A 309 9.70 0.74 -19.98
C LEU A 309 8.77 1.81 -19.37
N MET A 310 9.23 3.06 -19.27
CA MET A 310 8.44 4.12 -18.63
C MET A 310 7.10 4.35 -19.32
N THR A 311 7.08 4.41 -20.63
CA THR A 311 5.87 4.67 -21.43
C THR A 311 4.87 3.54 -21.26
N GLU A 312 5.33 2.29 -21.43
CA GLU A 312 4.50 1.09 -21.30
C GLU A 312 3.91 0.96 -19.91
N ASN A 313 4.72 1.23 -18.87
CA ASN A 313 4.27 1.13 -17.50
C ASN A 313 3.31 2.27 -17.08
N ILE A 314 3.44 3.50 -17.64
CA ILE A 314 2.41 4.55 -17.45
C ILE A 314 1.07 4.07 -18.01
N PHE A 315 1.07 3.58 -19.25
CA PHE A 315 -0.15 3.05 -19.87
C PHE A 315 -0.68 1.84 -19.12
N GLY A 316 0.17 0.92 -18.69
CA GLY A 316 -0.20 -0.25 -17.90
C GLY A 316 -0.89 0.13 -16.59
N LEU A 317 -0.33 1.07 -15.83
CA LEU A 317 -0.93 1.59 -14.60
C LEU A 317 -2.30 2.22 -14.85
N ALA A 318 -2.43 3.03 -15.89
CA ALA A 318 -3.69 3.66 -16.26
C ALA A 318 -4.73 2.60 -16.71
N VAL A 319 -4.33 1.68 -17.57
CA VAL A 319 -5.21 0.61 -18.10
C VAL A 319 -5.66 -0.32 -16.97
N MET A 320 -4.76 -0.76 -16.07
CA MET A 320 -5.12 -1.59 -14.92
C MET A 320 -6.18 -0.89 -14.05
N THR A 321 -5.95 0.39 -13.74
CA THR A 321 -6.88 1.19 -12.92
C THR A 321 -8.23 1.35 -13.61
N LEU A 322 -8.25 1.68 -14.91
CA LEU A 322 -9.48 1.87 -15.68
C LEU A 322 -10.25 0.56 -15.86
N THR A 323 -9.56 -0.55 -16.09
CA THR A 323 -10.16 -1.88 -16.20
C THR A 323 -10.85 -2.28 -14.90
N LEU A 324 -10.17 -2.09 -13.76
CA LEU A 324 -10.75 -2.36 -12.45
C LEU A 324 -11.94 -1.44 -12.15
N ALA A 325 -11.82 -0.15 -12.48
CA ALA A 325 -12.91 0.82 -12.32
C ALA A 325 -14.11 0.47 -13.20
N GLY A 326 -13.88 0.07 -14.44
CA GLY A 326 -14.93 -0.39 -15.38
C GLY A 326 -15.61 -1.66 -14.89
N ALA A 327 -14.82 -2.66 -14.44
CA ALA A 327 -15.36 -3.90 -13.89
C ALA A 327 -16.21 -3.66 -12.64
N PHE A 328 -15.72 -2.81 -11.72
CA PHE A 328 -16.48 -2.40 -10.54
C PHE A 328 -17.78 -1.67 -10.91
N ALA A 329 -17.70 -0.68 -11.80
CA ALA A 329 -18.87 0.08 -12.24
C ALA A 329 -19.91 -0.83 -12.92
N LEU A 330 -19.46 -1.77 -13.76
CA LEU A 330 -20.33 -2.76 -14.40
C LEU A 330 -20.99 -3.68 -13.37
N ALA A 331 -20.23 -4.17 -12.38
CA ALA A 331 -20.78 -5.02 -11.32
C ALA A 331 -21.85 -4.28 -10.49
N VAL A 332 -21.58 -3.02 -10.09
CA VAL A 332 -22.58 -2.20 -9.38
C VAL A 332 -23.80 -1.94 -10.26
N TRP A 333 -23.61 -1.56 -11.51
CA TRP A 333 -24.71 -1.29 -12.45
C TRP A 333 -25.58 -2.53 -12.64
N THR A 334 -24.98 -3.69 -12.86
CA THR A 334 -25.71 -4.96 -13.02
C THR A 334 -26.49 -5.30 -11.74
N GLY A 335 -25.86 -5.18 -10.56
CA GLY A 335 -26.49 -5.40 -9.27
C GLY A 335 -27.71 -4.50 -9.04
N GLU A 336 -27.59 -3.20 -9.30
CA GLU A 336 -28.70 -2.25 -9.19
C GLU A 336 -29.83 -2.56 -10.19
N ARG A 337 -29.49 -2.97 -11.41
CA ARG A 337 -30.50 -3.40 -12.41
C ARG A 337 -31.29 -4.62 -11.94
N LEU A 338 -30.64 -5.61 -11.33
CA LEU A 338 -31.29 -6.82 -10.83
C LEU A 338 -32.30 -6.53 -9.70
N VAL A 339 -32.08 -5.47 -8.92
CA VAL A 339 -32.97 -5.09 -7.81
C VAL A 339 -33.86 -3.89 -8.09
N GLY A 340 -33.83 -3.32 -9.30
CA GLY A 340 -34.59 -2.13 -9.66
C GLY A 340 -34.12 -0.87 -8.96
N GLY A 341 -32.82 -0.81 -8.58
CA GLY A 341 -32.19 0.35 -7.98
C GLY A 341 -32.03 1.50 -8.98
N ARG A 342 -32.06 2.75 -8.50
CA ARG A 342 -32.03 3.97 -9.35
C ARG A 342 -30.85 4.89 -9.07
N ASP A 343 -30.20 4.77 -7.93
CA ASP A 343 -29.10 5.66 -7.53
C ASP A 343 -27.75 4.93 -7.59
N LEU A 344 -27.22 4.80 -8.80
CA LEU A 344 -25.92 4.18 -9.07
C LEU A 344 -24.76 4.89 -8.35
N LYS A 345 -24.82 6.22 -8.22
CA LYS A 345 -23.74 6.98 -7.54
C LYS A 345 -23.69 6.63 -6.07
N ARG A 346 -24.83 6.56 -5.41
CA ARG A 346 -24.92 6.18 -4.01
C ARG A 346 -24.50 4.73 -3.81
N ALA A 347 -24.96 3.81 -4.65
CA ALA A 347 -24.61 2.40 -4.59
C ALA A 347 -23.10 2.20 -4.75
N ALA A 348 -22.48 2.78 -5.78
CA ALA A 348 -21.04 2.72 -6.00
C ALA A 348 -20.27 3.35 -4.83
N GLY A 349 -20.71 4.52 -4.36
CA GLY A 349 -20.07 5.24 -3.24
C GLY A 349 -20.11 4.48 -1.91
N LEU A 350 -21.13 3.63 -1.69
CA LEU A 350 -21.22 2.77 -0.52
C LEU A 350 -20.47 1.46 -0.72
N LEU A 351 -20.69 0.75 -1.83
CA LEU A 351 -20.14 -0.57 -2.06
C LEU A 351 -18.61 -0.56 -2.26
N VAL A 352 -18.02 0.57 -2.70
CA VAL A 352 -16.56 0.69 -2.82
C VAL A 352 -15.82 0.53 -1.49
N TRP A 353 -16.47 0.79 -0.37
CA TRP A 353 -15.88 0.57 0.95
C TRP A 353 -15.54 -0.90 1.24
N SER A 354 -16.23 -1.83 0.59
CA SER A 354 -15.91 -3.26 0.69
C SER A 354 -14.58 -3.65 0.04
N ILE A 355 -13.97 -2.77 -0.77
CA ILE A 355 -12.66 -2.99 -1.40
C ILE A 355 -11.51 -2.79 -0.40
N VAL A 356 -11.71 -2.00 0.66
CA VAL A 356 -10.64 -1.65 1.60
C VAL A 356 -9.92 -2.87 2.20
N PRO A 357 -10.61 -3.93 2.70
CA PRO A 357 -9.92 -5.11 3.18
C PRO A 357 -9.16 -5.87 2.07
N ILE A 358 -9.65 -5.84 0.83
CA ILE A 358 -8.96 -6.43 -0.33
C ILE A 358 -7.66 -5.66 -0.58
N ALA A 359 -7.71 -4.33 -0.65
CA ALA A 359 -6.54 -3.48 -0.88
C ALA A 359 -5.46 -3.70 0.21
N LEU A 360 -5.87 -3.77 1.49
CA LEU A 360 -4.93 -4.03 2.58
C LEU A 360 -4.33 -5.44 2.51
N ALA A 361 -5.14 -6.46 2.16
CA ALA A 361 -4.68 -7.83 2.01
C ALA A 361 -3.66 -7.99 0.87
N TYR A 362 -3.92 -7.32 -0.25
CA TYR A 362 -2.97 -7.25 -1.37
C TYR A 362 -1.68 -6.54 -0.98
N HIS A 363 -1.79 -5.41 -0.30
CA HIS A 363 -0.63 -4.67 0.17
C HIS A 363 0.22 -5.52 1.13
N PHE A 364 -0.40 -6.24 2.07
CA PHE A 364 0.29 -7.20 2.93
C PHE A 364 0.96 -8.30 2.11
N ALA A 365 0.20 -8.97 1.25
CA ALA A 365 0.70 -10.11 0.50
C ALA A 365 1.85 -9.72 -0.44
N HIS A 366 1.76 -8.57 -1.10
CA HIS A 366 2.77 -8.09 -2.04
C HIS A 366 4.07 -7.69 -1.33
N TYR A 367 3.97 -6.95 -0.23
CA TYR A 367 5.14 -6.36 0.43
C TYR A 367 5.65 -7.14 1.65
N LEU A 368 5.10 -8.33 1.98
CA LEU A 368 5.50 -9.08 3.18
C LEU A 368 7.00 -9.39 3.19
N THR A 369 7.54 -9.90 2.09
CA THR A 369 8.96 -10.24 1.97
C THR A 369 9.86 -9.02 2.04
N ALA A 370 9.47 -7.95 1.35
CA ALA A 370 10.17 -6.67 1.40
C ALA A 370 10.17 -6.09 2.83
N LEU A 371 9.05 -6.16 3.55
CA LEU A 371 8.96 -5.70 4.94
C LEU A 371 9.88 -6.50 5.87
N LEU A 372 9.93 -7.83 5.71
CA LEU A 372 10.76 -8.71 6.53
C LEU A 372 12.26 -8.49 6.32
N VAL A 373 12.69 -8.20 5.10
CA VAL A 373 14.10 -7.98 4.76
C VAL A 373 14.49 -6.51 4.94
N ASN A 374 13.80 -5.60 4.28
CA ASN A 374 14.16 -4.17 4.31
C ASN A 374 13.88 -3.54 5.68
N GLY A 375 12.96 -4.11 6.48
CA GLY A 375 12.77 -3.71 7.87
C GLY A 375 14.02 -3.89 8.73
N GLN A 376 14.82 -4.93 8.47
CA GLN A 376 16.11 -5.14 9.16
C GLN A 376 17.12 -4.06 8.75
N TYR A 377 17.20 -3.76 7.43
CA TYR A 377 18.04 -2.65 6.96
C TYR A 377 17.60 -1.30 7.51
N ALA A 378 16.29 -1.08 7.65
CA ALA A 378 15.77 0.16 8.24
C ALA A 378 16.22 0.36 9.69
N LEU A 379 16.20 -0.70 10.52
CA LEU A 379 16.69 -0.64 11.89
C LEU A 379 18.19 -0.33 11.94
N ALA A 380 18.97 -0.90 11.04
CA ALA A 380 20.40 -0.62 10.93
C ALA A 380 20.68 0.82 10.51
N ALA A 381 20.05 1.26 9.43
CA ALA A 381 20.23 2.60 8.90
C ALA A 381 19.77 3.69 9.88
N MET A 382 18.79 3.41 10.74
CA MET A 382 18.41 4.32 11.83
C MET A 382 19.51 4.45 12.90
N SER A 383 20.27 3.39 13.16
CA SER A 383 21.38 3.41 14.13
C SER A 383 22.61 4.13 13.59
N ASP A 384 22.79 4.17 12.25
CA ASP A 384 23.86 4.91 11.57
C ASP A 384 23.32 5.70 10.36
N PRO A 385 22.56 6.77 10.59
CA PRO A 385 21.84 7.48 9.54
C PRO A 385 22.74 8.16 8.49
N PHE A 386 24.02 8.30 8.77
CA PHE A 386 25.01 8.94 7.88
C PHE A 386 26.11 8.00 7.40
N PHE A 387 25.98 6.71 7.70
CA PHE A 387 26.97 5.69 7.34
C PHE A 387 28.39 6.04 7.80
N ARG A 388 28.52 6.42 9.09
CA ARG A 388 29.79 6.85 9.72
C ARG A 388 30.34 5.84 10.72
N GLY A 389 29.77 4.65 10.81
CA GLY A 389 30.13 3.64 11.79
C GLY A 389 29.53 3.92 13.19
N TRP A 390 28.42 4.68 13.25
CA TRP A 390 27.70 4.90 14.49
C TRP A 390 26.86 3.67 14.85
N ASP A 391 26.59 3.50 16.12
CA ASP A 391 25.66 2.50 16.64
C ASP A 391 24.79 3.09 17.74
N LEU A 392 23.91 4.03 17.34
CA LEU A 392 23.10 4.82 18.27
C LEU A 392 22.10 3.97 19.07
N PHE A 393 21.65 2.85 18.54
CA PHE A 393 20.62 1.99 19.12
C PHE A 393 21.08 0.53 19.31
N GLY A 394 22.34 0.20 19.09
CA GLY A 394 22.84 -1.18 19.15
C GLY A 394 22.39 -2.05 17.97
N THR A 395 21.99 -1.45 16.87
CA THR A 395 21.43 -2.15 15.69
C THR A 395 22.18 -1.87 14.38
N ALA A 396 23.34 -1.16 14.45
CA ALA A 396 24.11 -0.76 13.25
C ALA A 396 24.84 -1.92 12.57
N VAL A 397 25.08 -3.02 13.28
CA VAL A 397 25.71 -4.23 12.72
C VAL A 397 24.68 -5.37 12.70
N PRO A 398 23.62 -5.25 11.91
CA PRO A 398 22.70 -6.36 11.79
C PRO A 398 23.34 -7.41 10.88
N HIS A 399 23.35 -8.62 11.34
CA HIS A 399 23.38 -9.74 10.43
C HIS A 399 22.00 -9.77 9.76
N VAL A 400 21.84 -9.00 8.66
CA VAL A 400 20.60 -9.08 7.87
C VAL A 400 20.41 -10.53 7.45
N ARG A 401 19.43 -11.16 8.07
CA ARG A 401 19.13 -12.56 7.79
C ARG A 401 18.19 -12.63 6.60
N ALA A 402 18.73 -12.52 5.38
CA ALA A 402 17.98 -12.85 4.16
C ALA A 402 17.43 -14.28 4.20
N GLY A 403 18.06 -15.17 4.98
CA GLY A 403 17.56 -16.51 5.26
C GLY A 403 16.17 -16.60 5.88
N VAL A 404 15.63 -15.51 6.44
CA VAL A 404 14.21 -15.43 6.89
C VAL A 404 13.23 -15.67 5.73
N VAL A 405 13.64 -15.35 4.50
CA VAL A 405 12.82 -15.53 3.28
C VAL A 405 13.36 -16.65 2.38
N LEU A 406 14.50 -17.26 2.74
CA LEU A 406 15.14 -18.33 1.96
C LEU A 406 14.84 -19.71 2.56
N GLY A 407 14.72 -20.71 1.69
CA GLY A 407 14.46 -22.10 2.08
C GLY A 407 12.99 -22.50 1.97
N ALA A 408 12.77 -23.82 1.87
CA ALA A 408 11.43 -24.38 1.60
C ALA A 408 10.43 -24.09 2.73
N GLU A 409 10.86 -24.15 3.99
CA GLU A 409 10.00 -23.87 5.14
C GLU A 409 9.58 -22.40 5.21
N ALA A 410 10.53 -21.47 5.03
CA ALA A 410 10.24 -20.04 4.99
C ALA A 410 9.31 -19.70 3.83
N ALA A 411 9.58 -20.25 2.63
CA ALA A 411 8.72 -20.08 1.46
C ALA A 411 7.30 -20.58 1.71
N TRP A 412 7.14 -21.72 2.39
CA TRP A 412 5.85 -22.30 2.74
C TRP A 412 5.08 -21.37 3.71
N TRP A 413 5.72 -20.89 4.76
CA TRP A 413 5.08 -19.97 5.72
C TRP A 413 4.69 -18.64 5.09
N ILE A 414 5.58 -18.03 4.29
CA ILE A 414 5.32 -16.77 3.60
C ILE A 414 4.14 -16.93 2.63
N TRP A 415 4.19 -17.97 1.79
CA TRP A 415 3.11 -18.25 0.84
C TRP A 415 1.75 -18.42 1.53
N ASN A 416 1.71 -19.24 2.59
CA ASN A 416 0.45 -19.47 3.32
C ASN A 416 -0.06 -18.19 3.98
N ALA A 417 0.83 -17.36 4.55
CA ALA A 417 0.44 -16.06 5.12
C ALA A 417 -0.12 -15.11 4.05
N GLN A 418 0.52 -15.03 2.89
CA GLN A 418 0.05 -14.21 1.77
C GLN A 418 -1.30 -14.71 1.22
N ALA A 419 -1.42 -16.01 0.97
CA ALA A 419 -2.65 -16.62 0.48
C ALA A 419 -3.80 -16.46 1.49
N ALA A 420 -3.53 -16.70 2.78
CA ALA A 420 -4.52 -16.50 3.84
C ALA A 420 -4.98 -15.05 3.96
N ALA A 421 -4.06 -14.08 3.79
CA ALA A 421 -4.39 -12.66 3.79
C ALA A 421 -5.31 -12.31 2.60
N ILE A 422 -4.98 -12.76 1.39
CA ILE A 422 -5.81 -12.51 0.20
C ILE A 422 -7.20 -13.13 0.38
N ILE A 423 -7.28 -14.42 0.73
CA ILE A 423 -8.56 -15.12 0.89
C ILE A 423 -9.37 -14.47 2.03
N GLY A 424 -8.74 -14.23 3.19
CA GLY A 424 -9.39 -13.61 4.35
C GLY A 424 -9.87 -12.20 4.07
N GLY A 425 -9.08 -11.39 3.34
CA GLY A 425 -9.45 -10.05 2.90
C GLY A 425 -10.69 -10.05 1.99
N HIS A 426 -10.77 -11.01 1.07
CA HIS A 426 -11.94 -11.15 0.18
C HIS A 426 -13.17 -11.67 0.92
N VAL A 427 -13.02 -12.65 1.82
CA VAL A 427 -14.13 -13.11 2.67
C VAL A 427 -14.68 -11.95 3.50
N LEU A 428 -13.81 -11.17 4.14
CA LEU A 428 -14.23 -9.99 4.89
C LEU A 428 -14.91 -8.95 3.98
N ALA A 429 -14.40 -8.74 2.77
CA ALA A 429 -15.00 -7.85 1.79
C ALA A 429 -16.41 -8.29 1.38
N VAL A 430 -16.64 -9.59 1.20
CA VAL A 430 -17.98 -10.15 0.90
C VAL A 430 -18.93 -9.92 2.07
N VAL A 431 -18.47 -10.13 3.32
CA VAL A 431 -19.25 -9.86 4.54
C VAL A 431 -19.65 -8.38 4.62
N LEU A 432 -18.69 -7.48 4.41
CA LEU A 432 -18.95 -6.03 4.44
C LEU A 432 -19.86 -5.59 3.30
N ALA A 433 -19.63 -6.11 2.09
CA ALA A 433 -20.51 -5.83 0.94
C ALA A 433 -21.95 -6.26 1.21
N HIS A 434 -22.17 -7.41 1.88
CA HIS A 434 -23.49 -7.88 2.26
C HIS A 434 -24.18 -6.95 3.26
N ALA A 435 -23.45 -6.53 4.31
CA ALA A 435 -23.96 -5.58 5.28
C ALA A 435 -24.29 -4.20 4.64
N ILE A 436 -23.43 -3.72 3.76
CA ILE A 436 -23.62 -2.46 3.01
C ILE A 436 -24.81 -2.58 2.05
N ALA A 437 -24.93 -3.69 1.29
CA ALA A 437 -26.05 -3.93 0.38
C ALA A 437 -27.37 -4.01 1.11
N PHE A 438 -27.40 -4.63 2.31
CA PHE A 438 -28.60 -4.65 3.14
C PHE A 438 -28.97 -3.26 3.66
N ARG A 439 -28.00 -2.47 4.10
CA ARG A 439 -28.21 -1.07 4.48
C ARG A 439 -28.74 -0.23 3.31
N LEU A 440 -28.28 -0.51 2.08
CA LEU A 440 -28.70 0.19 0.87
C LEU A 440 -30.13 -0.16 0.44
N HIS A 441 -30.49 -1.44 0.49
CA HIS A 441 -31.74 -1.95 -0.09
C HIS A 441 -32.85 -2.28 0.91
N GLY A 442 -32.53 -2.42 2.21
CA GLY A 442 -33.47 -2.68 3.29
C GLY A 442 -34.14 -4.07 3.25
N SER A 443 -33.68 -4.98 2.38
CA SER A 443 -34.25 -6.33 2.22
C SER A 443 -33.12 -7.34 1.95
N ALA A 444 -33.14 -8.48 2.66
CA ALA A 444 -32.13 -9.54 2.50
C ALA A 444 -32.04 -10.07 1.07
N ARG A 445 -33.20 -10.32 0.42
CA ARG A 445 -33.27 -10.78 -0.95
C ARG A 445 -32.67 -9.76 -1.94
N ARG A 446 -33.02 -8.49 -1.80
CA ARG A 446 -32.48 -7.44 -2.67
C ARG A 446 -30.98 -7.21 -2.41
N ALA A 447 -30.55 -7.30 -1.15
CA ALA A 447 -29.12 -7.22 -0.79
C ALA A 447 -28.32 -8.35 -1.46
N ALA A 448 -28.79 -9.59 -1.37
CA ALA A 448 -28.16 -10.76 -2.00
C ALA A 448 -28.08 -10.62 -3.53
N LEU A 449 -29.19 -10.27 -4.19
CA LEU A 449 -29.22 -10.11 -5.64
C LEU A 449 -28.39 -8.92 -6.13
N GLY A 450 -28.44 -7.78 -5.42
CA GLY A 450 -27.66 -6.59 -5.77
C GLY A 450 -26.16 -6.77 -5.55
N GLN A 451 -25.78 -7.58 -4.57
CA GLN A 451 -24.35 -7.89 -4.29
C GLN A 451 -23.77 -8.94 -5.25
N LEU A 452 -24.59 -9.82 -5.84
CA LEU A 452 -24.11 -10.97 -6.61
C LEU A 452 -23.04 -10.62 -7.66
N PRO A 453 -23.20 -9.59 -8.52
CA PRO A 453 -22.19 -9.25 -9.52
C PRO A 453 -20.86 -8.78 -8.89
N ILE A 454 -20.91 -8.05 -7.79
CA ILE A 454 -19.70 -7.65 -7.04
C ILE A 454 -19.02 -8.89 -6.44
N THR A 455 -19.78 -9.85 -5.92
CA THR A 455 -19.21 -11.11 -5.40
C THR A 455 -18.53 -11.90 -6.51
N VAL A 456 -19.10 -11.98 -7.71
CA VAL A 456 -18.45 -12.59 -8.88
C VAL A 456 -17.13 -11.88 -9.20
N LEU A 457 -17.14 -10.55 -9.19
CA LEU A 457 -15.91 -9.78 -9.37
C LEU A 457 -14.87 -10.09 -8.28
N MET A 458 -15.26 -10.18 -7.00
CA MET A 458 -14.38 -10.51 -5.88
C MET A 458 -13.79 -11.93 -6.01
N VAL A 459 -14.59 -12.91 -6.45
CA VAL A 459 -14.10 -14.27 -6.71
C VAL A 459 -13.06 -14.26 -7.83
N GLY A 460 -13.33 -13.60 -8.96
CA GLY A 460 -12.36 -13.44 -10.05
C GLY A 460 -11.10 -12.72 -9.61
N TYR A 461 -11.24 -11.69 -8.76
CA TYR A 461 -10.11 -10.93 -8.24
C TYR A 461 -9.29 -11.72 -7.21
N THR A 462 -9.90 -12.65 -6.45
CA THR A 462 -9.18 -13.61 -5.59
C THR A 462 -8.27 -14.50 -6.43
N VAL A 463 -8.82 -15.05 -7.54
CA VAL A 463 -8.03 -15.87 -8.48
C VAL A 463 -6.87 -15.06 -9.06
N PHE A 464 -7.15 -13.83 -9.51
CA PHE A 464 -6.14 -12.94 -10.05
C PHE A 464 -5.00 -12.66 -9.04
N GLY A 465 -5.32 -12.38 -7.77
CA GLY A 465 -4.31 -12.12 -6.76
C GLY A 465 -3.46 -13.32 -6.40
N LEU A 466 -4.08 -14.49 -6.27
CA LEU A 466 -3.32 -15.72 -6.04
C LEU A 466 -2.48 -16.10 -7.26
N TRP A 467 -2.94 -15.81 -8.46
CA TRP A 467 -2.16 -15.95 -9.67
C TRP A 467 -0.96 -15.00 -9.69
N LEU A 468 -1.14 -13.72 -9.33
CA LEU A 468 -0.03 -12.75 -9.25
C LEU A 468 1.07 -13.21 -8.29
N LEU A 469 0.69 -13.79 -7.14
CA LEU A 469 1.67 -14.32 -6.17
C LEU A 469 2.43 -15.54 -6.71
N SER A 470 1.82 -16.29 -7.62
CA SER A 470 2.36 -17.58 -8.11
C SER A 470 3.06 -17.48 -9.46
N THR A 471 2.91 -16.36 -10.16
CA THR A 471 3.46 -16.20 -11.50
C THR A 471 4.94 -15.79 -11.46
N PRO A 472 5.77 -16.27 -12.41
CA PRO A 472 7.16 -15.83 -12.52
C PRO A 472 7.25 -14.34 -12.80
N THR A 473 8.21 -13.68 -12.14
CA THR A 473 8.52 -12.25 -12.31
C THR A 473 9.96 -12.05 -12.74
N ALA A 474 10.22 -11.01 -13.53
CA ALA A 474 11.54 -10.58 -13.93
C ALA A 474 12.09 -9.52 -12.95
N GLY A 475 13.42 -9.48 -12.77
CA GLY A 475 14.10 -8.43 -12.00
C GLY A 475 15.03 -8.92 -10.93
#